data_9244bbcb6f1ee83f48d49f9998093449
#
_entry.id   9244bbcb6f1ee83f48d49f9998093449
#
_cell.length_a   1.000
_cell.length_b   1.000
_cell.length_c   1.000
_cell.angle_alpha   90.00
_cell.angle_beta   90.00
_cell.angle_gamma   90.00
#
_symmetry.space_group_name_H-M   'P 1'
#
loop_
_entity.id
_entity.type
_entity.pdbx_description
1 polymer ?
#
loop_
_entity_poly.entity_id
_entity_poly.type
_entity_poly.pdbx_seq_one_letter_code
_entity_poly.pdbx_strand_id
1 'polypeptide(L)'
;MGKPLSLILSQKGVDATVTLCHSRTSNIQSFCKEADILIVAVGSPNTITGAMVKLGATVIDVGVNRTDGGLVGDVSSDVKEVAGQLTPVPGGVGPMTVAMLMSNTVDSASKN
;
A
#
# COMPACT_ATOMS: atom_id res chain seq x y z
N MET A 1 5.54 7.63 -3.71
CA MET A 1 5.86 6.24 -3.39
C MET A 1 5.57 5.26 -4.52
N GLY A 2 4.46 5.41 -5.20
CA GLY A 2 4.05 4.45 -6.24
C GLY A 2 5.06 4.26 -7.36
N LYS A 3 5.61 5.34 -7.90
CA LYS A 3 6.55 5.24 -9.03
C LYS A 3 7.82 4.44 -8.70
N PRO A 4 8.56 4.75 -7.62
CA PRO A 4 9.75 3.95 -7.29
C PRO A 4 9.42 2.49 -7.03
N LEU A 5 8.33 2.21 -6.34
CA LEU A 5 7.92 0.86 -6.01
C LEU A 5 7.55 0.07 -7.28
N SER A 6 6.85 0.70 -8.23
CA SER A 6 6.49 0.05 -9.48
C SER A 6 7.72 -0.38 -10.28
N LEU A 7 8.76 0.45 -10.26
CA LEU A 7 10.03 0.13 -10.93
C LEU A 7 10.74 -1.04 -10.26
N ILE A 8 10.77 -1.06 -8.93
CA ILE A 8 11.40 -2.15 -8.17
C ILE A 8 10.70 -3.48 -8.42
N LEU A 9 9.38 -3.48 -8.36
CA LEU A 9 8.60 -4.72 -8.49
C LEU A 9 8.62 -5.27 -9.93
N SER A 10 8.77 -4.42 -10.93
CA SER A 10 8.83 -4.85 -12.33
C SER A 10 10.22 -5.24 -12.81
N GLN A 11 11.24 -5.11 -11.97
CA GLN A 11 12.60 -5.49 -12.32
C GLN A 11 12.72 -6.98 -12.65
N LYS A 12 13.69 -7.29 -13.50
CA LYS A 12 14.02 -8.67 -13.84
C LYS A 12 14.41 -9.43 -12.56
N GLY A 13 13.81 -10.59 -12.38
CA GLY A 13 13.99 -11.41 -11.18
C GLY A 13 12.86 -11.27 -10.18
N VAL A 14 12.17 -10.13 -10.14
CA VAL A 14 10.91 -9.96 -9.42
C VAL A 14 9.73 -10.18 -10.37
N ASP A 15 9.77 -9.54 -11.52
CA ASP A 15 8.90 -9.80 -12.68
C ASP A 15 7.40 -9.65 -12.40
N ALA A 16 7.04 -8.77 -11.49
CA ALA A 16 5.63 -8.48 -11.25
C ALA A 16 5.04 -7.65 -12.39
N THR A 17 3.80 -7.92 -12.74
CA THR A 17 3.04 -7.05 -13.62
C THR A 17 2.44 -5.94 -12.76
N VAL A 18 2.86 -4.71 -12.99
CA VAL A 18 2.49 -3.58 -12.14
C VAL A 18 1.66 -2.56 -12.92
N THR A 19 0.54 -2.17 -12.35
CA THR A 19 -0.26 -1.06 -12.84
C THR A 19 -0.08 0.12 -11.90
N LEU A 20 0.43 1.23 -12.42
CA LEU A 20 0.61 2.45 -11.64
C LEU A 20 -0.58 3.38 -11.88
N CYS A 21 -1.28 3.72 -10.81
CA CYS A 21 -2.41 4.65 -10.84
C CYS A 21 -2.08 5.92 -10.06
N HIS A 22 -2.77 7.00 -10.39
CA HIS A 22 -2.61 8.29 -9.72
C HIS A 22 -3.96 9.05 -9.73
N SER A 23 -3.98 10.26 -9.20
CA SER A 23 -5.22 11.03 -9.04
C SER A 23 -5.96 11.32 -10.35
N ARG A 24 -5.26 11.27 -11.48
CA ARG A 24 -5.86 11.51 -12.81
C ARG A 24 -6.19 10.23 -13.57
N THR A 25 -5.96 9.07 -12.97
CA THR A 25 -6.31 7.79 -13.58
C THR A 25 -7.81 7.65 -13.69
N SER A 26 -8.31 7.44 -14.90
CA SER A 26 -9.72 7.18 -15.13
C SER A 26 -10.08 5.77 -14.69
N ASN A 27 -11.28 5.62 -14.11
CA ASN A 27 -11.83 4.32 -13.76
C ASN A 27 -10.88 3.49 -12.88
N ILE A 28 -10.38 4.12 -11.82
CA ILE A 28 -9.42 3.49 -10.88
C ILE A 28 -9.98 2.23 -10.25
N GLN A 29 -11.31 2.13 -10.10
CA GLN A 29 -11.97 0.96 -9.52
C GLN A 29 -11.68 -0.31 -10.29
N SER A 30 -11.64 -0.26 -11.62
CA SER A 30 -11.40 -1.45 -12.43
C SER A 30 -9.98 -1.98 -12.22
N PHE A 31 -8.99 -1.09 -12.09
CA PHE A 31 -7.62 -1.49 -11.82
C PHE A 31 -7.48 -2.07 -10.41
N CYS A 32 -8.14 -1.47 -9.42
CA CYS A 32 -8.10 -1.97 -8.06
C CYS A 32 -8.72 -3.36 -7.95
N LYS A 33 -9.82 -3.60 -8.65
CA LYS A 33 -10.50 -4.90 -8.62
C LYS A 33 -9.72 -6.04 -9.27
N GLU A 34 -8.79 -5.73 -10.16
CA GLU A 34 -7.95 -6.74 -10.80
C GLU A 34 -6.70 -7.07 -9.98
N ALA A 35 -6.35 -6.24 -9.02
CA ALA A 35 -5.10 -6.38 -8.29
C ALA A 35 -5.14 -7.52 -7.28
N ASP A 36 -4.16 -8.42 -7.37
CA ASP A 36 -3.91 -9.44 -6.36
C ASP A 36 -3.28 -8.83 -5.11
N ILE A 37 -2.41 -7.84 -5.33
CA ILE A 37 -1.77 -7.03 -4.28
C ILE A 37 -2.07 -5.57 -4.59
N LEU A 38 -2.76 -4.90 -3.70
CA LEU A 38 -3.13 -3.49 -3.85
C LEU A 38 -2.36 -2.66 -2.83
N ILE A 39 -1.55 -1.75 -3.34
CA ILE A 39 -0.73 -0.86 -2.50
C ILE A 39 -1.32 0.55 -2.61
N VAL A 40 -1.74 1.11 -1.49
CA VAL A 40 -2.48 2.36 -1.42
C VAL A 40 -1.66 3.41 -0.70
N ALA A 41 -1.32 4.48 -1.39
CA ALA A 41 -0.50 5.58 -0.87
C ALA A 41 -0.96 6.90 -1.49
N VAL A 42 -2.20 7.32 -1.20
CA VAL A 42 -2.83 8.50 -1.83
C VAL A 42 -2.94 9.69 -0.88
N GLY A 43 -2.86 9.47 0.43
CA GLY A 43 -2.91 10.54 1.41
C GLY A 43 -4.29 11.11 1.68
N SER A 44 -5.34 10.31 1.48
CA SER A 44 -6.73 10.73 1.73
C SER A 44 -7.53 9.57 2.34
N PRO A 45 -8.22 9.79 3.48
CA PRO A 45 -8.98 8.71 4.12
C PRO A 45 -10.08 8.16 3.22
N ASN A 46 -10.36 6.88 3.38
CA ASN A 46 -11.48 6.18 2.70
C ASN A 46 -11.47 6.29 1.18
N THR A 47 -10.31 6.48 0.56
CA THR A 47 -10.19 6.51 -0.90
C THR A 47 -10.50 5.15 -1.51
N ILE A 48 -10.06 4.08 -0.86
CA ILE A 48 -10.33 2.70 -1.31
C ILE A 48 -11.37 2.07 -0.40
N THR A 49 -12.43 1.58 -1.00
CA THR A 49 -13.54 0.94 -0.29
C THR A 49 -13.60 -0.56 -0.61
N GLY A 50 -14.39 -1.31 0.17
CA GLY A 50 -14.53 -2.75 -0.03
C GLY A 50 -15.02 -3.13 -1.42
N ALA A 51 -15.87 -2.29 -2.03
CA ALA A 51 -16.37 -2.52 -3.39
C ALA A 51 -15.28 -2.42 -4.46
N MET A 52 -14.16 -1.81 -4.16
CA MET A 52 -13.04 -1.60 -5.07
C MET A 52 -11.97 -2.69 -4.97
N VAL A 53 -12.10 -3.61 -4.04
CA VAL A 53 -11.06 -4.60 -3.74
C VAL A 53 -11.49 -5.98 -4.23
N LYS A 54 -10.58 -6.69 -4.87
CA LYS A 54 -10.79 -8.08 -5.27
C LYS A 54 -10.89 -8.98 -4.04
N LEU A 55 -11.84 -9.89 -4.02
CA LEU A 55 -12.00 -10.84 -2.93
C LEU A 55 -10.69 -11.62 -2.72
N GLY A 56 -10.19 -11.63 -1.50
CA GLY A 56 -8.97 -12.34 -1.14
C GLY A 56 -7.67 -11.60 -1.43
N ALA A 57 -7.73 -10.38 -1.97
CA ALA A 57 -6.53 -9.61 -2.28
C ALA A 57 -5.73 -9.25 -1.02
N THR A 58 -4.44 -9.06 -1.20
CA THR A 58 -3.57 -8.49 -0.16
C THR A 58 -3.56 -6.97 -0.33
N VAL A 59 -3.94 -6.25 0.71
CA VAL A 59 -4.01 -4.79 0.67
C VAL A 59 -2.98 -4.20 1.64
N ILE A 60 -2.10 -3.36 1.11
CA ILE A 60 -1.07 -2.67 1.88
C ILE A 60 -1.44 -1.19 1.91
N ASP A 61 -1.87 -0.73 3.07
CA ASP A 61 -2.30 0.65 3.32
C ASP A 61 -1.12 1.46 3.85
N VAL A 62 -0.56 2.29 3.01
CA VAL A 62 0.59 3.14 3.35
C VAL A 62 0.12 4.47 3.94
N GLY A 63 -1.14 4.82 3.75
CA GLY A 63 -1.69 6.10 4.18
C GLY A 63 -1.65 6.26 5.70
N VAL A 64 -1.35 7.48 6.15
CA VAL A 64 -1.44 7.88 7.54
C VAL A 64 -2.13 9.24 7.57
N ASN A 65 -3.36 9.25 8.03
CA ASN A 65 -4.18 10.46 8.09
C ASN A 65 -4.59 10.73 9.53
N ARG A 66 -4.39 11.95 9.98
CA ARG A 66 -4.76 12.34 11.33
C ARG A 66 -6.22 12.86 11.32
N THR A 67 -7.06 12.22 12.12
CA THR A 67 -8.47 12.59 12.27
C THR A 67 -8.79 12.81 13.75
N ASP A 68 -9.98 13.31 14.04
CA ASP A 68 -10.44 13.50 15.43
C ASP A 68 -10.51 12.17 16.20
N GLY A 69 -10.74 11.07 15.49
CA GLY A 69 -10.76 9.73 16.07
C GLY A 69 -9.40 9.05 16.13
N GLY A 70 -8.31 9.74 15.78
CA GLY A 70 -6.95 9.19 15.75
C GLY A 70 -6.38 9.04 14.36
N LEU A 71 -5.42 8.13 14.20
CA LEU A 71 -4.78 7.85 12.91
C LEU A 71 -5.60 6.83 12.12
N VAL A 72 -5.84 7.14 10.84
CA VAL A 72 -6.48 6.23 9.89
C VAL A 72 -5.68 6.18 8.59
N GLY A 73 -5.83 5.08 7.86
CA GLY A 73 -5.21 4.93 6.55
C GLY A 73 -6.06 5.48 5.41
N ASP A 74 -5.67 5.15 4.20
CA ASP A 74 -6.37 5.52 2.97
C ASP A 74 -7.48 4.53 2.60
N VAL A 75 -7.54 3.42 3.30
CA VAL A 75 -8.45 2.29 3.02
C VAL A 75 -9.58 2.30 4.05
N SER A 76 -10.82 2.16 3.59
CA SER A 76 -11.96 2.15 4.50
C SER A 76 -12.05 0.84 5.29
N SER A 77 -12.77 0.88 6.41
CA SER A 77 -12.85 -0.26 7.33
C SER A 77 -13.54 -1.50 6.74
N ASP A 78 -14.42 -1.33 5.76
CA ASP A 78 -15.14 -2.43 5.13
C ASP A 78 -14.24 -3.31 4.25
N VAL A 79 -13.04 -2.86 3.90
CA VAL A 79 -12.07 -3.64 3.14
C VAL A 79 -11.66 -4.91 3.89
N LYS A 80 -11.70 -4.89 5.23
CA LYS A 80 -11.39 -6.07 6.05
C LYS A 80 -12.23 -7.29 5.70
N GLU A 81 -13.45 -7.07 5.24
CA GLU A 81 -14.40 -8.17 4.93
C GLU A 81 -14.11 -8.78 3.56
N VAL A 82 -13.39 -8.10 2.70
CA VAL A 82 -13.11 -8.50 1.32
C VAL A 82 -11.68 -8.98 1.14
N ALA A 83 -10.74 -8.27 1.73
CA ALA A 83 -9.30 -8.57 1.60
C ALA A 83 -8.94 -9.88 2.30
N GLY A 84 -8.01 -10.62 1.69
CA GLY A 84 -7.42 -11.78 2.34
C GLY A 84 -6.44 -11.38 3.44
N GLN A 85 -5.71 -10.30 3.20
CA GLN A 85 -4.77 -9.70 4.15
C GLN A 85 -4.86 -8.19 4.03
N LEU A 86 -4.77 -7.50 5.16
CA LEU A 86 -4.82 -6.04 5.20
C LEU A 86 -3.89 -5.54 6.30
N THR A 87 -2.98 -4.64 5.95
CA THR A 87 -2.12 -4.00 6.95
C THR A 87 -2.94 -3.03 7.82
N PRO A 88 -2.74 -3.03 9.14
CA PRO A 88 -3.44 -2.08 10.00
C PRO A 88 -2.82 -0.67 9.93
N VAL A 89 -3.61 0.34 10.29
CA VAL A 89 -3.13 1.70 10.53
C VAL A 89 -3.78 2.20 11.81
N PRO A 90 -3.01 2.58 12.83
CA PRO A 90 -1.55 2.44 12.95
C PRO A 90 -1.10 1.01 13.20
N GLY A 91 0.21 0.77 13.15
CA GLY A 91 0.79 -0.51 13.51
C GLY A 91 1.15 -1.42 12.34
N GLY A 92 1.03 -0.93 11.09
CA GLY A 92 1.37 -1.68 9.89
C GLY A 92 2.66 -1.19 9.21
N VAL A 93 2.50 -0.44 8.13
CA VAL A 93 3.63 0.04 7.31
C VAL A 93 4.53 1.00 8.07
N GLY A 94 3.97 1.84 8.95
CA GLY A 94 4.76 2.80 9.73
C GLY A 94 5.89 2.13 10.52
N PRO A 95 5.59 1.20 11.43
CA PRO A 95 6.64 0.47 12.16
C PRO A 95 7.59 -0.29 11.26
N MET A 96 7.13 -0.85 10.15
CA MET A 96 7.99 -1.52 9.17
C MET A 96 8.95 -0.56 8.49
N THR A 97 8.52 0.66 8.23
CA THR A 97 9.39 1.70 7.67
C THR A 97 10.55 1.99 8.61
N VAL A 98 10.28 2.11 9.91
CA VAL A 98 11.32 2.34 10.93
C VAL A 98 12.26 1.15 10.99
N ALA A 99 11.74 -0.07 11.05
CA ALA A 99 12.55 -1.28 11.10
C ALA A 99 13.47 -1.40 9.88
N MET A 100 12.96 -1.13 8.69
CA MET A 100 13.75 -1.21 7.45
C MET A 100 14.79 -0.09 7.37
N LEU A 101 14.48 1.10 7.87
CA LEU A 101 15.46 2.18 7.95
C LEU A 101 16.63 1.78 8.83
N MET A 102 16.37 1.19 9.98
CA MET A 102 17.41 0.69 10.89
C MET A 102 18.25 -0.40 10.21
N SER A 103 17.60 -1.35 9.58
CA SER A 103 18.27 -2.44 8.86
C SER A 103 19.16 -1.91 7.74
N ASN A 104 18.65 -1.00 6.93
CA ASN A 104 19.41 -0.40 5.81
C ASN A 104 20.59 0.43 6.32
N THR A 105 20.44 1.10 7.44
CA THR A 105 21.52 1.89 8.05
C THR A 105 22.65 0.98 8.50
N VAL A 106 22.34 -0.15 9.14
CA VAL A 106 23.33 -1.13 9.57
C VAL A 106 24.04 -1.74 8.36
N ASP A 107 23.29 -2.13 7.33
CA ASP A 107 23.87 -2.70 6.11
C ASP A 107 24.82 -1.70 5.43
N SER A 108 24.42 -0.44 5.36
CA SER A 108 25.24 0.60 4.78
C SER A 108 26.55 0.79 5.55
N ALA A 109 26.50 0.78 6.87
CA ALA A 109 27.70 0.89 7.71
C ALA A 109 28.62 -0.32 7.54
N SER A 110 28.03 -1.51 7.36
CA SER A 110 28.79 -2.77 7.20
C SER A 110 29.54 -2.84 5.88
N LYS A 111 29.11 -2.11 4.87
CA LYS A 111 29.75 -2.09 3.54
C LYS A 111 30.94 -1.14 3.43
N ASN A 112 31.12 -0.32 4.44
CA ASN A 112 32.27 0.60 4.52
C ASN A 112 33.37 0.01 5.42
#